data_7317fdc3b4f5ec16c4e4bbe764c4e92d
#
_entry.id   7317fdc3b4f5ec16c4e4bbe764c4e92d
#
_cell.length_a   1.000
_cell.length_b   1.000
_cell.length_c   1.000
_cell.angle_alpha   90.00
_cell.angle_beta   90.00
_cell.angle_gamma   90.00
#
_symmetry.space_group_name_H-M   'P 1'
#
loop_
_entity.id
_entity.type
_entity.pdbx_description
1 polymer ?
#
loop_
_entity_poly.entity_id
_entity_poly.type
_entity_poly.pdbx_seq_one_letter_code
_entity_poly.pdbx_strand_id
1 'polypeptide(L)'
;SAFNIEKNLQEMPVFGDTGVSVSRTGTAAYTITISGESTKEFELFSGFATSDSGGTANEISFALVTQGSPRKEDVWSTTRGFPKTAAFYAGRLWLGGTKSKLQSLFASRSGSFFDFYTEEGDDDEGIFTTISSRQLTEIIDINPDRGLQVFTAGAEFIVKGNTPSDITIEAQTQHGASFLEVKSVDGATLFVDQNGRTLRSYLYNYNEDAYNSTDISVLSSQLIDDPVDLGALTGSLSEDANWVFIVNQDGTSSILNTLRSQDINGFTKWINGDTNSAYPLNTVSVSVVNNDLFLVNKRTTDTTTTYTVEKWDFDYLMDSSVRLETSLSIIGNNLY
;
A
#
# COMPACT_ATOMS: atom_id res chain seq x y z
N SER A 1 9.11 0.93 -52.19
CA SER A 1 9.98 -0.24 -51.99
C SER A 1 10.22 -0.41 -50.50
N ALA A 2 10.65 -1.59 -50.05
CA ALA A 2 11.01 -1.87 -48.65
C ALA A 2 11.96 -0.82 -48.07
N PHE A 3 12.99 -0.45 -48.87
CA PHE A 3 13.95 0.58 -48.51
C PHE A 3 13.33 1.96 -48.19
N ASN A 4 12.33 2.39 -48.97
CA ASN A 4 11.70 3.68 -48.71
C ASN A 4 10.82 3.64 -47.45
N ILE A 5 10.18 2.51 -47.18
CA ILE A 5 9.37 2.32 -45.95
C ILE A 5 10.30 2.34 -44.73
N GLU A 6 11.40 1.59 -44.79
CA GLU A 6 12.38 1.52 -43.71
C GLU A 6 12.97 2.89 -43.39
N LYS A 7 13.43 3.63 -44.41
CA LYS A 7 13.99 4.97 -44.27
C LYS A 7 12.97 5.93 -43.62
N ASN A 8 11.73 5.95 -44.09
CA ASN A 8 10.70 6.83 -43.54
C ASN A 8 10.34 6.47 -42.09
N LEU A 9 10.39 5.18 -41.73
CA LEU A 9 10.14 4.75 -40.34
C LEU A 9 11.31 5.13 -39.42
N GLN A 10 12.57 5.02 -39.91
CA GLN A 10 13.77 5.42 -39.14
C GLN A 10 13.83 6.93 -38.92
N GLU A 11 13.27 7.74 -39.82
CA GLU A 11 13.18 9.20 -39.66
C GLU A 11 12.12 9.64 -38.65
N MET A 12 11.25 8.72 -38.14
CA MET A 12 10.26 9.03 -37.12
C MET A 12 10.91 9.08 -35.72
N PRO A 13 10.65 10.13 -34.93
CA PRO A 13 11.24 10.27 -33.56
C PRO A 13 11.00 9.07 -32.63
N VAL A 14 9.93 8.31 -32.90
CA VAL A 14 9.56 7.13 -32.08
C VAL A 14 10.52 5.97 -32.26
N PHE A 15 11.15 5.83 -33.44
CA PHE A 15 12.01 4.68 -33.74
C PHE A 15 13.51 5.01 -33.70
N GLY A 16 13.89 6.26 -33.85
CA GLY A 16 15.30 6.66 -33.90
C GLY A 16 16.11 5.98 -35.00
N ASP A 17 17.43 6.08 -34.89
CA ASP A 17 18.36 5.57 -35.93
C ASP A 17 18.52 4.04 -35.89
N THR A 18 17.95 3.32 -34.92
CA THR A 18 18.20 1.89 -34.72
C THR A 18 16.94 1.11 -34.56
N GLY A 19 16.92 -0.09 -35.06
CA GLY A 19 15.92 -1.10 -34.66
C GLY A 19 14.76 -1.30 -35.59
N VAL A 20 14.65 -0.61 -36.72
CA VAL A 20 13.63 -0.87 -37.75
C VAL A 20 14.26 -1.44 -38.99
N SER A 21 13.79 -2.59 -39.44
CA SER A 21 14.13 -3.20 -40.72
C SER A 21 12.87 -3.60 -41.46
N VAL A 22 12.85 -3.46 -42.78
CA VAL A 22 11.69 -3.80 -43.61
C VAL A 22 12.11 -4.78 -44.70
N SER A 23 11.49 -5.95 -44.69
CA SER A 23 11.68 -6.98 -45.69
C SER A 23 10.39 -7.19 -46.51
N ARG A 24 10.54 -7.44 -47.82
CA ARG A 24 9.44 -7.75 -48.70
C ARG A 24 9.17 -9.26 -48.64
N THR A 25 7.97 -9.65 -48.24
CA THR A 25 7.59 -11.06 -48.07
C THR A 25 6.62 -11.55 -49.16
N GLY A 26 6.14 -10.65 -50.03
CA GLY A 26 5.23 -10.99 -51.10
C GLY A 26 5.11 -9.90 -52.13
N THR A 27 4.18 -10.04 -53.11
CA THR A 27 3.97 -9.07 -54.19
C THR A 27 3.55 -7.69 -53.64
N ALA A 28 2.76 -7.66 -52.60
CA ALA A 28 2.28 -6.46 -51.90
C ALA A 28 2.39 -6.56 -50.36
N ALA A 29 3.17 -7.52 -49.86
CA ALA A 29 3.33 -7.75 -48.42
C ALA A 29 4.75 -7.39 -47.98
N TYR A 30 4.85 -6.74 -46.83
CA TYR A 30 6.10 -6.36 -46.18
C TYR A 30 6.06 -6.78 -44.72
N THR A 31 7.19 -7.23 -44.22
CA THR A 31 7.37 -7.47 -42.78
C THR A 31 8.25 -6.34 -42.23
N ILE A 32 7.74 -5.65 -41.23
CA ILE A 32 8.47 -4.63 -40.48
C ILE A 32 8.94 -5.29 -39.21
N THR A 33 10.25 -5.35 -38.98
CA THR A 33 10.83 -5.85 -37.77
C THR A 33 11.35 -4.67 -36.94
N ILE A 34 10.85 -4.55 -35.74
CA ILE A 34 11.31 -3.54 -34.77
C ILE A 34 12.17 -4.27 -33.75
N SER A 35 13.45 -3.93 -33.69
CA SER A 35 14.42 -4.49 -32.77
C SER A 35 15.07 -3.36 -31.96
N GLY A 36 15.17 -3.49 -30.67
CA GLY A 36 15.77 -2.46 -29.82
C GLY A 36 15.48 -2.69 -28.36
N GLU A 37 15.99 -1.83 -27.49
CA GLU A 37 15.77 -1.87 -26.03
C GLU A 37 14.46 -1.21 -25.59
N SER A 38 13.60 -0.80 -26.53
CA SER A 38 12.35 -0.15 -26.20
C SER A 38 11.41 -1.12 -25.46
N THR A 39 11.03 -0.74 -24.25
CA THR A 39 9.99 -1.40 -23.45
C THR A 39 8.59 -0.90 -23.79
N LYS A 40 8.46 -0.03 -24.81
CA LYS A 40 7.18 0.54 -25.22
C LYS A 40 6.40 -0.48 -26.05
N GLU A 41 5.14 -0.69 -25.69
CA GLU A 41 4.19 -1.36 -26.58
C GLU A 41 3.88 -0.42 -27.74
N PHE A 42 4.08 -0.90 -28.96
CA PHE A 42 3.71 -0.16 -30.16
C PHE A 42 2.28 -0.56 -30.53
N GLU A 43 1.41 0.44 -30.63
CA GLU A 43 0.10 0.21 -31.26
C GLU A 43 0.29 -0.15 -32.73
N LEU A 44 -0.53 -1.06 -33.24
CA LEU A 44 -0.50 -1.43 -34.64
C LEU A 44 -0.79 -0.21 -35.52
N PHE A 45 0.05 -0.01 -36.51
CA PHE A 45 -0.16 1.05 -37.48
C PHE A 45 -1.50 0.87 -38.18
N SER A 46 -2.22 1.95 -38.41
CA SER A 46 -3.35 2.01 -39.33
C SER A 46 -3.04 2.98 -40.46
N GLY A 47 -3.46 2.67 -41.68
CA GLY A 47 -3.22 3.56 -42.79
C GLY A 47 -3.99 3.15 -44.05
N PHE A 48 -4.18 4.11 -44.92
CA PHE A 48 -4.77 3.90 -46.25
C PHE A 48 -3.73 4.27 -47.30
N ALA A 49 -3.57 3.42 -48.30
CA ALA A 49 -2.83 3.75 -49.51
C ALA A 49 -3.73 4.56 -50.47
N THR A 50 -3.28 5.75 -50.82
CA THR A 50 -3.90 6.52 -51.89
C THR A 50 -3.22 6.19 -53.22
N SER A 51 -3.96 5.93 -54.28
CA SER A 51 -3.47 5.71 -55.61
C SER A 51 -3.36 7.08 -56.33
N ASP A 52 -2.18 7.39 -56.84
CA ASP A 52 -1.91 8.62 -57.65
C ASP A 52 -2.71 8.70 -58.96
N SER A 53 -3.40 7.65 -59.32
CA SER A 53 -4.08 7.50 -60.63
C SER A 53 -5.61 7.41 -60.55
N GLY A 54 -6.25 7.91 -59.49
CA GLY A 54 -7.69 7.95 -59.38
C GLY A 54 -8.38 6.57 -59.17
N GLY A 55 -7.63 5.58 -58.76
CA GLY A 55 -8.15 4.25 -58.35
C GLY A 55 -8.70 4.26 -56.94
N THR A 56 -9.48 3.26 -56.62
CA THR A 56 -10.07 3.01 -55.28
C THR A 56 -8.92 2.91 -54.27
N ALA A 57 -9.03 3.64 -53.16
CA ALA A 57 -8.06 3.52 -52.04
C ALA A 57 -8.07 2.06 -51.55
N ASN A 58 -6.90 1.43 -51.54
CA ASN A 58 -6.77 0.08 -50.98
C ASN A 58 -6.47 0.24 -49.46
N GLU A 59 -7.22 -0.49 -48.69
CA GLU A 59 -6.96 -0.58 -47.27
C GLU A 59 -5.66 -1.33 -47.02
N ILE A 60 -4.77 -0.72 -46.20
CA ILE A 60 -3.57 -1.39 -45.71
C ILE A 60 -3.93 -2.04 -44.40
N SER A 61 -3.90 -3.36 -44.33
CA SER A 61 -4.09 -4.10 -43.09
C SER A 61 -2.74 -4.41 -42.46
N PHE A 62 -2.67 -4.23 -41.15
CA PHE A 62 -1.51 -4.58 -40.33
C PHE A 62 -1.90 -5.76 -39.43
N ALA A 63 -1.04 -6.75 -39.35
CA ALA A 63 -1.20 -7.90 -38.47
C ALA A 63 0.08 -8.14 -37.70
N LEU A 64 -0.02 -8.39 -36.42
CA LEU A 64 1.11 -8.79 -35.60
C LEU A 64 1.52 -10.22 -36.01
N VAL A 65 2.74 -10.37 -36.54
CA VAL A 65 3.29 -11.68 -36.96
C VAL A 65 3.95 -12.39 -35.80
N THR A 66 4.67 -11.65 -34.98
CA THR A 66 5.35 -12.18 -33.79
C THR A 66 5.35 -11.12 -32.72
N GLN A 67 4.82 -11.46 -31.57
CA GLN A 67 4.92 -10.60 -30.39
C GLN A 67 6.35 -10.65 -29.86
N GLY A 68 6.94 -9.47 -29.62
CA GLY A 68 8.23 -9.39 -28.94
C GLY A 68 8.14 -9.97 -27.53
N SER A 69 9.18 -10.65 -27.08
CA SER A 69 9.32 -11.02 -25.69
C SER A 69 9.85 -9.83 -24.89
N PRO A 70 9.28 -9.51 -23.74
CA PRO A 70 9.87 -8.48 -22.88
C PRO A 70 11.30 -8.92 -22.51
N ARG A 71 12.27 -8.04 -22.73
CA ARG A 71 13.69 -8.33 -22.44
C ARG A 71 13.98 -8.48 -20.96
N LYS A 72 13.18 -7.83 -20.14
CA LYS A 72 13.24 -7.93 -18.67
C LYS A 72 11.93 -8.51 -18.19
N GLU A 73 12.01 -9.45 -17.29
CA GLU A 73 10.86 -9.92 -16.53
C GLU A 73 10.31 -8.75 -15.72
N ASP A 74 8.98 -8.64 -15.65
CA ASP A 74 8.32 -7.60 -14.88
C ASP A 74 8.85 -7.56 -13.44
N VAL A 75 9.09 -6.37 -12.93
CA VAL A 75 9.56 -6.18 -11.54
C VAL A 75 8.53 -6.72 -10.56
N TRP A 76 7.25 -6.52 -10.88
CA TRP A 76 6.09 -6.99 -10.12
C TRP A 76 5.26 -7.95 -10.97
N SER A 77 5.01 -9.13 -10.45
CA SER A 77 4.21 -10.16 -11.11
C SER A 77 3.63 -11.12 -10.07
N THR A 78 2.74 -12.01 -10.49
CA THR A 78 2.22 -13.07 -9.61
C THR A 78 3.33 -13.97 -9.05
N THR A 79 4.42 -14.14 -9.78
CA THR A 79 5.57 -14.94 -9.34
C THR A 79 6.50 -14.14 -8.42
N ARG A 80 6.78 -12.88 -8.76
CA ARG A 80 7.69 -12.00 -8.01
C ARG A 80 7.01 -11.29 -6.84
N GLY A 81 5.69 -11.26 -6.83
CA GLY A 81 4.88 -10.54 -5.86
C GLY A 81 4.68 -9.07 -6.23
N PHE A 82 3.68 -8.48 -5.63
CA PHE A 82 3.36 -7.07 -5.70
C PHE A 82 3.76 -6.38 -4.40
N PRO A 83 3.95 -5.05 -4.41
CA PRO A 83 4.19 -4.29 -3.18
C PRO A 83 3.07 -4.50 -2.15
N LYS A 84 3.44 -4.62 -0.88
CA LYS A 84 2.50 -4.81 0.24
C LYS A 84 2.08 -3.49 0.88
N THR A 85 2.94 -2.48 0.80
CA THR A 85 2.71 -1.17 1.40
C THR A 85 2.96 -0.06 0.40
N ALA A 86 2.24 1.05 0.58
CA ALA A 86 2.30 2.22 -0.28
C ALA A 86 2.12 3.50 0.54
N ALA A 87 2.90 4.54 0.24
CA ALA A 87 2.72 5.86 0.84
C ALA A 87 3.12 6.97 -0.12
N PHE A 88 2.47 8.13 0.01
CA PHE A 88 2.89 9.35 -0.68
C PHE A 88 3.86 10.13 0.20
N TYR A 89 5.06 10.35 -0.29
CA TYR A 89 6.07 11.15 0.40
C TYR A 89 6.91 11.95 -0.60
N ALA A 90 7.19 13.21 -0.28
CA ALA A 90 8.04 14.11 -1.08
C ALA A 90 7.66 14.16 -2.58
N GLY A 91 6.35 14.19 -2.91
CA GLY A 91 5.86 14.27 -4.28
C GLY A 91 5.98 12.98 -5.09
N ARG A 92 6.23 11.85 -4.45
CA ARG A 92 6.39 10.53 -5.07
C ARG A 92 5.46 9.50 -4.42
N LEU A 93 5.07 8.49 -5.17
CA LEU A 93 4.45 7.27 -4.63
C LEU A 93 5.57 6.28 -4.27
N TRP A 94 5.67 5.94 -3.01
CA TRP A 94 6.60 4.95 -2.50
C TRP A 94 5.91 3.61 -2.30
N LEU A 95 6.60 2.54 -2.69
CA LEU A 95 6.12 1.16 -2.61
C LEU A 95 7.20 0.28 -1.99
N GLY A 96 6.80 -0.73 -1.21
CA GLY A 96 7.75 -1.65 -0.57
C GLY A 96 7.20 -3.04 -0.30
N GLY A 97 8.06 -3.96 0.15
CA GLY A 97 7.64 -5.27 0.62
C GLY A 97 7.21 -6.25 -0.47
N THR A 98 7.90 -6.33 -1.60
CA THR A 98 7.61 -7.34 -2.63
C THR A 98 8.25 -8.70 -2.27
N LYS A 99 7.62 -9.80 -2.68
CA LYS A 99 8.11 -11.16 -2.40
C LYS A 99 9.53 -11.42 -2.91
N SER A 100 9.90 -10.91 -4.09
CA SER A 100 11.23 -11.10 -4.68
C SER A 100 12.25 -10.06 -4.23
N LYS A 101 11.82 -8.95 -3.68
CA LYS A 101 12.61 -7.79 -3.27
C LYS A 101 12.15 -7.30 -1.89
N LEU A 102 12.34 -8.16 -0.88
CA LEU A 102 11.81 -7.97 0.48
C LEU A 102 12.22 -6.64 1.14
N GLN A 103 13.47 -6.21 0.90
CA GLN A 103 14.07 -5.01 1.49
C GLN A 103 14.16 -3.83 0.53
N SER A 104 13.52 -3.92 -0.63
CA SER A 104 13.64 -2.85 -1.63
C SER A 104 12.45 -1.92 -1.59
N LEU A 105 12.77 -0.64 -1.77
CA LEU A 105 11.82 0.45 -1.94
C LEU A 105 11.85 0.91 -3.38
N PHE A 106 10.68 1.24 -3.89
CA PHE A 106 10.46 1.81 -5.20
C PHE A 106 9.75 3.14 -5.02
N ALA A 107 10.25 4.20 -5.63
CA ALA A 107 9.53 5.46 -5.67
C ALA A 107 9.27 5.87 -7.12
N SER A 108 8.10 6.42 -7.35
CA SER A 108 7.72 6.95 -8.65
C SER A 108 8.54 8.19 -9.03
N ARG A 109 8.50 8.56 -10.30
CA ARG A 109 8.95 9.86 -10.77
C ARG A 109 8.23 10.98 -10.01
N SER A 110 8.93 12.07 -9.74
CA SER A 110 8.37 13.22 -9.03
C SER A 110 7.17 13.79 -9.79
N GLY A 111 6.01 13.90 -9.11
CA GLY A 111 4.76 14.36 -9.70
C GLY A 111 4.08 13.40 -10.69
N SER A 112 4.69 12.23 -11.00
CA SER A 112 4.11 11.21 -11.88
C SER A 112 4.05 9.86 -11.16
N PHE A 113 2.97 9.64 -10.41
CA PHE A 113 2.86 8.55 -9.41
C PHE A 113 2.84 7.13 -9.97
N PHE A 114 2.67 6.95 -11.27
CA PHE A 114 2.64 5.64 -11.92
C PHE A 114 3.83 5.40 -12.86
N ASP A 115 4.79 6.33 -12.90
CA ASP A 115 6.03 6.21 -13.64
C ASP A 115 7.18 5.86 -12.69
N PHE A 116 7.78 4.66 -12.86
CA PHE A 116 8.89 4.14 -12.05
C PHE A 116 10.17 3.95 -12.86
N TYR A 117 10.32 4.72 -13.92
CA TYR A 117 11.50 4.66 -14.77
C TYR A 117 12.75 5.25 -14.06
N THR A 118 13.90 4.57 -14.17
CA THR A 118 15.12 4.84 -13.37
C THR A 118 16.42 4.86 -14.19
N GLU A 119 16.37 5.08 -15.50
CA GLU A 119 17.56 4.90 -16.36
C GLU A 119 18.04 6.20 -17.03
N GLU A 120 17.44 7.37 -16.77
CA GLU A 120 17.80 8.65 -17.37
C GLU A 120 18.91 9.39 -16.60
N GLY A 121 19.01 9.17 -15.29
CA GLY A 121 19.97 9.84 -14.40
C GLY A 121 19.53 11.23 -13.96
N ASP A 122 18.26 11.56 -14.13
CA ASP A 122 17.65 12.83 -13.73
C ASP A 122 17.21 12.82 -12.27
N ASP A 123 17.25 13.96 -11.61
CA ASP A 123 16.85 14.10 -10.20
C ASP A 123 15.35 13.85 -9.97
N ASP A 124 14.51 13.96 -11.00
CA ASP A 124 13.08 13.74 -10.92
C ASP A 124 12.64 12.32 -11.30
N GLU A 125 13.55 11.48 -11.81
CA GLU A 125 13.24 10.09 -12.19
C GLU A 125 12.83 9.20 -10.99
N GLY A 126 12.34 7.98 -11.28
CA GLY A 126 12.00 6.98 -10.27
C GLY A 126 13.21 6.61 -9.41
N ILE A 127 12.96 6.11 -8.21
CA ILE A 127 14.00 5.66 -7.29
C ILE A 127 13.83 4.17 -7.03
N PHE A 128 14.90 3.42 -7.21
CA PHE A 128 15.01 2.05 -6.75
C PHE A 128 16.16 1.93 -5.77
N THR A 129 15.87 1.57 -4.53
CA THR A 129 16.88 1.41 -3.48
C THR A 129 16.60 0.18 -2.63
N THR A 130 17.65 -0.37 -2.02
CA THR A 130 17.53 -1.55 -1.15
C THR A 130 18.17 -1.24 0.19
N ILE A 131 17.45 -1.57 1.26
CA ILE A 131 17.91 -1.40 2.62
C ILE A 131 19.10 -2.33 2.86
N SER A 132 20.24 -1.75 3.25
CA SER A 132 21.40 -2.53 3.68
C SER A 132 21.28 -2.81 5.17
N SER A 133 20.86 -4.02 5.54
CA SER A 133 20.76 -4.46 6.93
C SER A 133 21.54 -5.74 7.17
N ARG A 134 21.82 -6.03 8.44
CA ARG A 134 22.53 -7.28 8.84
C ARG A 134 21.67 -8.52 8.66
N GLN A 135 20.36 -8.36 8.62
CA GLN A 135 19.38 -9.44 8.47
C GLN A 135 18.50 -9.18 7.28
N LEU A 136 18.18 -10.22 6.53
CA LEU A 136 17.21 -10.14 5.47
C LEU A 136 15.80 -10.13 6.08
N THR A 137 15.21 -8.96 6.25
CA THR A 137 13.89 -8.78 6.82
C THR A 137 12.97 -8.09 5.84
N GLU A 138 11.72 -8.50 5.82
CA GLU A 138 10.71 -7.95 4.92
C GLU A 138 10.26 -6.55 5.38
N ILE A 139 10.05 -5.64 4.43
CA ILE A 139 9.35 -4.38 4.70
C ILE A 139 7.89 -4.71 4.98
N ILE A 140 7.44 -4.32 6.16
CA ILE A 140 6.05 -4.50 6.62
C ILE A 140 5.22 -3.30 6.21
N ASP A 141 5.68 -2.11 6.57
CA ASP A 141 4.95 -0.88 6.30
C ASP A 141 5.88 0.32 6.12
N ILE A 142 5.36 1.35 5.46
CA ILE A 142 6.02 2.64 5.28
C ILE A 142 5.09 3.77 5.69
N ASN A 143 5.59 4.71 6.47
CA ASN A 143 4.80 5.82 6.99
C ASN A 143 5.50 7.17 6.74
N PRO A 144 4.84 8.12 6.06
CA PRO A 144 5.40 9.46 5.86
C PRO A 144 5.33 10.28 7.15
N ASP A 145 6.45 10.86 7.53
CA ASP A 145 6.59 11.81 8.63
C ASP A 145 7.63 12.87 8.22
N ARG A 146 8.53 13.29 9.07
CA ARG A 146 9.68 14.18 8.76
C ARG A 146 10.62 13.58 7.71
N GLY A 147 10.70 12.26 7.65
CA GLY A 147 11.29 11.43 6.63
C GLY A 147 10.34 10.27 6.34
N LEU A 148 10.66 9.43 5.39
CA LEU A 148 9.87 8.22 5.16
C LEU A 148 10.33 7.16 6.17
N GLN A 149 9.49 6.85 7.13
CA GLN A 149 9.71 5.76 8.08
C GLN A 149 9.47 4.44 7.40
N VAL A 150 10.35 3.48 7.62
CA VAL A 150 10.25 2.13 7.06
C VAL A 150 10.33 1.12 8.19
N PHE A 151 9.26 0.38 8.37
CA PHE A 151 9.14 -0.66 9.37
C PHE A 151 9.38 -2.02 8.70
N THR A 152 10.35 -2.77 9.22
CA THR A 152 10.65 -4.12 8.76
C THR A 152 10.41 -5.12 9.89
N ALA A 153 10.38 -6.41 9.56
CA ALA A 153 10.25 -7.46 10.56
C ALA A 153 11.42 -7.53 11.57
N GLY A 154 12.50 -6.77 11.40
CA GLY A 154 13.66 -6.85 12.30
C GLY A 154 14.23 -5.52 12.76
N ALA A 155 13.84 -4.42 12.14
CA ALA A 155 14.37 -3.08 12.47
C ALA A 155 13.51 -1.98 11.85
N GLU A 156 13.65 -0.76 12.36
CA GLU A 156 13.03 0.45 11.87
C GLU A 156 14.08 1.36 11.26
N PHE A 157 13.77 1.90 10.08
CA PHE A 157 14.64 2.77 9.31
C PHE A 157 13.96 4.09 9.01
N ILE A 158 14.78 5.09 8.69
CA ILE A 158 14.35 6.35 8.12
C ILE A 158 15.00 6.54 6.75
N VAL A 159 14.22 6.92 5.77
CA VAL A 159 14.69 7.34 4.45
C VAL A 159 14.69 8.85 4.42
N LYS A 160 15.83 9.44 4.13
CA LYS A 160 16.05 10.88 3.95
C LYS A 160 16.45 11.15 2.51
N GLY A 161 16.21 12.38 2.05
CA GLY A 161 16.43 12.74 0.65
C GLY A 161 15.18 12.52 -0.22
N ASN A 162 15.20 13.04 -1.42
CA ASN A 162 14.08 12.94 -2.36
C ASN A 162 14.50 12.80 -3.83
N THR A 163 15.81 12.73 -4.09
CA THR A 163 16.36 12.49 -5.42
C THR A 163 17.14 11.17 -5.47
N PRO A 164 17.31 10.54 -6.63
CA PRO A 164 18.08 9.31 -6.74
C PRO A 164 19.51 9.43 -6.21
N SER A 165 20.09 10.64 -6.28
CA SER A 165 21.48 10.92 -5.89
C SER A 165 21.67 11.18 -4.40
N ASP A 166 20.65 11.63 -3.66
CA ASP A 166 20.75 12.03 -2.24
C ASP A 166 20.02 11.09 -1.26
N ILE A 167 19.39 10.04 -1.75
CA ILE A 167 18.70 9.08 -0.89
C ILE A 167 19.67 8.41 0.08
N THR A 168 19.34 8.50 1.36
CA THR A 168 20.03 7.79 2.44
C THR A 168 19.03 7.01 3.28
N ILE A 169 19.42 5.81 3.71
CA ILE A 169 18.60 4.93 4.56
C ILE A 169 19.39 4.63 5.82
N GLU A 170 18.87 5.08 6.95
CA GLU A 170 19.52 4.96 8.24
C GLU A 170 18.69 4.09 9.18
N ALA A 171 19.35 3.09 9.81
CA ALA A 171 18.72 2.31 10.87
C ALA A 171 18.57 3.17 12.13
N GLN A 172 17.40 3.13 12.73
CA GLN A 172 17.09 3.88 13.95
C GLN A 172 16.98 2.96 15.17
N THR A 173 16.09 1.95 15.09
CA THR A 173 15.87 0.99 16.16
C THR A 173 15.83 -0.44 15.62
N GLN A 174 15.91 -1.45 16.50
CA GLN A 174 16.03 -2.86 16.14
C GLN A 174 14.99 -3.71 16.89
N HIS A 175 13.74 -3.27 16.88
CA HIS A 175 12.66 -4.03 17.53
C HIS A 175 11.92 -4.92 16.53
N GLY A 176 11.81 -4.46 15.29
CA GLY A 176 10.99 -5.10 14.26
C GLY A 176 9.49 -4.88 14.48
N ALA A 177 8.75 -4.83 13.39
CA ALA A 177 7.31 -4.68 13.41
C ALA A 177 6.60 -6.00 13.07
N SER A 178 5.43 -6.22 13.65
CA SER A 178 4.51 -7.27 13.24
C SER A 178 3.83 -6.90 11.92
N PHE A 179 3.17 -7.88 11.26
CA PHE A 179 2.49 -7.69 9.97
C PHE A 179 1.18 -6.88 10.12
N LEU A 180 1.30 -5.68 10.65
CA LEU A 180 0.20 -4.74 10.85
C LEU A 180 0.56 -3.37 10.29
N GLU A 181 -0.47 -2.67 9.83
CA GLU A 181 -0.34 -1.27 9.44
C GLU A 181 0.00 -0.40 10.65
N VAL A 182 1.01 0.44 10.51
CA VAL A 182 1.37 1.39 11.56
C VAL A 182 0.39 2.58 11.59
N LYS A 183 0.18 3.20 12.73
CA LYS A 183 -0.76 4.32 12.88
C LYS A 183 -0.06 5.56 13.43
N SER A 184 -0.25 6.68 12.76
CA SER A 184 0.23 7.98 13.26
C SER A 184 -0.78 8.56 14.24
N VAL A 185 -0.34 8.79 15.48
CA VAL A 185 -1.17 9.31 16.57
C VAL A 185 -0.39 10.35 17.34
N ASP A 186 -0.91 11.56 17.43
CA ASP A 186 -0.32 12.67 18.21
C ASP A 186 1.16 12.93 17.91
N GLY A 187 1.53 12.86 16.62
CA GLY A 187 2.88 13.08 16.10
C GLY A 187 3.88 11.96 16.41
N ALA A 188 3.41 10.82 16.91
CA ALA A 188 4.19 9.59 17.02
C ALA A 188 3.61 8.54 16.09
N THR A 189 4.44 7.63 15.64
CA THR A 189 3.98 6.44 14.91
C THR A 189 3.89 5.26 15.87
N LEU A 190 2.71 4.67 15.95
CA LEU A 190 2.47 3.49 16.78
C LEU A 190 2.59 2.23 15.92
N PHE A 191 3.33 1.26 16.41
CA PHE A 191 3.46 -0.05 15.79
C PHE A 191 3.53 -1.16 16.84
N VAL A 192 3.10 -2.35 16.47
CA VAL A 192 3.25 -3.55 17.29
C VAL A 192 4.58 -4.20 16.95
N ASP A 193 5.36 -4.57 17.97
CA ASP A 193 6.65 -5.22 17.73
C ASP A 193 6.48 -6.63 17.12
N GLN A 194 7.59 -7.20 16.63
CA GLN A 194 7.59 -8.51 15.98
C GLN A 194 7.06 -9.65 16.88
N ASN A 195 7.06 -9.47 18.21
CA ASN A 195 6.58 -10.48 19.15
C ASN A 195 5.06 -10.48 19.29
N GLY A 196 4.36 -9.50 18.68
CA GLY A 196 2.90 -9.39 18.74
C GLY A 196 2.33 -9.04 20.12
N ARG A 197 3.14 -8.54 21.06
CA ARG A 197 2.72 -8.32 22.46
C ARG A 197 3.05 -6.94 23.01
N THR A 198 3.73 -6.11 22.25
CA THR A 198 4.17 -4.80 22.68
C THR A 198 3.77 -3.75 21.69
N LEU A 199 3.03 -2.75 22.15
CA LEU A 199 2.75 -1.55 21.37
C LEU A 199 3.83 -0.51 21.64
N ARG A 200 4.49 -0.08 20.58
CA ARG A 200 5.59 0.89 20.66
C ARG A 200 5.20 2.22 20.05
N SER A 201 5.69 3.27 20.65
CA SER A 201 5.61 4.64 20.16
C SER A 201 6.96 5.01 19.54
N TYR A 202 6.98 5.25 18.24
CA TYR A 202 8.16 5.65 17.48
C TYR A 202 8.11 7.15 17.23
N LEU A 203 9.06 7.85 17.80
CA LEU A 203 9.07 9.32 17.87
C LEU A 203 10.46 9.87 17.61
N TYR A 204 10.53 10.96 16.84
CA TYR A 204 11.77 11.69 16.64
C TYR A 204 12.21 12.42 17.93
N ASN A 205 13.44 12.17 18.36
CA ASN A 205 14.09 12.85 19.46
C ASN A 205 15.09 13.89 18.92
N TYR A 206 14.76 15.14 19.09
CA TYR A 206 15.58 16.25 18.59
C TYR A 206 17.01 16.28 19.21
N ASN A 207 17.15 15.88 20.48
CA ASN A 207 18.45 15.92 21.15
C ASN A 207 19.42 14.85 20.64
N GLU A 208 18.90 13.74 20.13
CA GLU A 208 19.67 12.61 19.62
C GLU A 208 19.75 12.60 18.09
N ASP A 209 19.00 13.49 17.43
CA ASP A 209 18.81 13.51 15.98
C ASP A 209 18.42 12.12 15.42
N ALA A 210 17.61 11.39 16.16
CA ALA A 210 17.23 10.03 15.86
C ALA A 210 15.78 9.74 16.28
N TYR A 211 15.19 8.72 15.68
CA TYR A 211 13.92 8.19 16.15
C TYR A 211 14.15 7.17 17.26
N ASN A 212 13.38 7.31 18.32
CA ASN A 212 13.39 6.39 19.46
C ASN A 212 12.08 5.61 19.50
N SER A 213 12.18 4.34 19.90
CA SER A 213 11.05 3.45 20.09
C SER A 213 10.85 3.17 21.56
N THR A 214 9.72 3.61 22.11
CA THR A 214 9.37 3.41 23.53
C THR A 214 8.20 2.44 23.63
N ASP A 215 8.31 1.46 24.55
CA ASP A 215 7.18 0.58 24.89
C ASP A 215 6.18 1.37 25.76
N ILE A 216 4.98 1.59 25.22
CA ILE A 216 3.87 2.26 25.91
C ILE A 216 2.89 1.26 26.55
N SER A 217 3.04 -0.01 26.29
CA SER A 217 2.19 -1.09 26.79
C SER A 217 2.78 -1.88 27.96
N VAL A 218 3.94 -1.44 28.50
CA VAL A 218 4.70 -2.20 29.51
C VAL A 218 3.89 -2.66 30.71
N LEU A 219 2.91 -1.87 31.17
CA LEU A 219 2.05 -2.21 32.29
C LEU A 219 0.80 -3.00 31.89
N SER A 220 0.58 -3.21 30.60
CA SER A 220 -0.67 -3.75 30.04
C SER A 220 -0.41 -4.73 28.90
N SER A 221 0.77 -5.32 28.83
CA SER A 221 1.17 -6.23 27.75
C SER A 221 0.26 -7.48 27.64
N GLN A 222 -0.41 -7.88 28.72
CA GLN A 222 -1.39 -8.97 28.72
C GLN A 222 -2.68 -8.66 27.95
N LEU A 223 -2.88 -7.40 27.53
CA LEU A 223 -4.04 -6.97 26.74
C LEU A 223 -3.77 -6.99 25.24
N ILE A 224 -2.52 -7.27 24.84
CA ILE A 224 -2.08 -7.35 23.46
C ILE A 224 -1.59 -8.77 23.21
N ASP A 225 -2.25 -9.49 22.29
CA ASP A 225 -1.93 -10.88 21.99
C ASP A 225 -2.13 -11.17 20.50
N ASP A 226 -1.01 -11.16 19.77
CA ASP A 226 -0.95 -11.34 18.31
C ASP A 226 -2.04 -10.54 17.56
N PRO A 227 -2.05 -9.20 17.67
CA PRO A 227 -3.09 -8.39 17.08
C PRO A 227 -3.12 -8.53 15.55
N VAL A 228 -4.34 -8.47 15.02
CA VAL A 228 -4.62 -8.62 13.58
C VAL A 228 -5.00 -7.31 12.91
N ASP A 229 -5.39 -6.30 13.69
CA ASP A 229 -5.76 -4.99 13.15
C ASP A 229 -5.61 -3.87 14.19
N LEU A 230 -5.36 -2.65 13.69
CA LEU A 230 -5.22 -1.43 14.47
C LEU A 230 -6.05 -0.30 13.87
N GLY A 231 -6.84 0.37 14.69
CA GLY A 231 -7.56 1.59 14.32
C GLY A 231 -7.21 2.76 15.25
N ALA A 232 -6.95 3.93 14.70
CA ALA A 232 -6.66 5.13 15.48
C ALA A 232 -7.74 6.19 15.26
N LEU A 233 -8.40 6.61 16.33
CA LEU A 233 -9.39 7.67 16.34
C LEU A 233 -8.79 8.89 17.04
N THR A 234 -8.75 10.00 16.33
CA THR A 234 -8.21 11.26 16.88
C THR A 234 -9.25 11.97 17.72
N GLY A 235 -8.87 12.50 18.86
CA GLY A 235 -9.72 13.36 19.68
C GLY A 235 -10.22 14.58 18.89
N SER A 236 -11.45 15.00 19.14
CA SER A 236 -12.07 16.11 18.41
C SER A 236 -11.53 17.48 18.82
N LEU A 237 -10.98 17.58 20.01
CA LEU A 237 -10.34 18.78 20.57
C LEU A 237 -8.90 18.50 20.91
N SER A 238 -8.08 19.54 20.98
CA SER A 238 -6.65 19.40 21.35
C SER A 238 -6.41 18.87 22.78
N GLU A 239 -7.41 18.89 23.63
CA GLU A 239 -7.38 18.36 25.00
C GLU A 239 -8.03 16.99 25.12
N ASP A 240 -8.68 16.49 24.05
CA ASP A 240 -9.27 15.17 24.02
C ASP A 240 -8.19 14.13 23.77
N ALA A 241 -8.24 13.03 24.52
CA ALA A 241 -7.34 11.93 24.28
C ALA A 241 -7.67 11.21 22.96
N ASN A 242 -6.64 10.69 22.33
CA ASN A 242 -6.77 9.82 21.16
C ASN A 242 -7.10 8.39 21.62
N TRP A 243 -7.78 7.66 20.75
CA TRP A 243 -8.19 6.28 21.01
C TRP A 243 -7.52 5.38 19.97
N VAL A 244 -6.85 4.33 20.43
CA VAL A 244 -6.28 3.30 19.55
C VAL A 244 -6.92 1.97 19.87
N PHE A 245 -7.59 1.41 18.88
CA PHE A 245 -8.25 0.11 18.98
C PHE A 245 -7.31 -0.96 18.45
N ILE A 246 -7.09 -1.99 19.25
CA ILE A 246 -6.21 -3.11 18.95
C ILE A 246 -7.09 -4.34 18.92
N VAL A 247 -7.20 -4.98 17.76
CA VAL A 247 -7.98 -6.22 17.61
C VAL A 247 -7.03 -7.40 17.70
N ASN A 248 -7.20 -8.25 18.69
CA ASN A 248 -6.39 -9.44 18.90
C ASN A 248 -6.86 -10.62 18.04
N GLN A 249 -5.99 -11.58 17.81
CA GLN A 249 -6.28 -12.76 17.00
C GLN A 249 -7.41 -13.62 17.57
N ASP A 250 -7.58 -13.63 18.89
CA ASP A 250 -8.65 -14.33 19.58
C ASP A 250 -10.04 -13.67 19.45
N GLY A 251 -10.10 -12.50 18.81
CA GLY A 251 -11.31 -11.69 18.62
C GLY A 251 -11.64 -10.77 19.79
N THR A 252 -10.81 -10.73 20.84
CA THR A 252 -10.88 -9.70 21.86
C THR A 252 -10.26 -8.41 21.34
N SER A 253 -10.63 -7.29 21.95
CA SER A 253 -10.06 -6.00 21.60
C SER A 253 -9.51 -5.30 22.84
N SER A 254 -8.47 -4.52 22.63
CA SER A 254 -7.93 -3.61 23.64
C SER A 254 -7.99 -2.19 23.11
N ILE A 255 -8.21 -1.27 24.01
CA ILE A 255 -8.28 0.15 23.69
C ILE A 255 -7.21 0.88 24.49
N LEU A 256 -6.36 1.61 23.78
CA LEU A 256 -5.46 2.58 24.36
C LEU A 256 -6.11 3.97 24.26
N ASN A 257 -6.23 4.64 25.39
CA ASN A 257 -6.52 6.05 25.46
C ASN A 257 -5.21 6.79 25.73
N THR A 258 -4.78 7.67 24.81
CA THR A 258 -3.50 8.34 24.91
C THR A 258 -3.63 9.84 24.70
N LEU A 259 -2.95 10.60 25.58
CA LEU A 259 -2.77 12.05 25.47
C LEU A 259 -1.32 12.36 25.83
N ARG A 260 -0.48 12.48 24.81
CA ARG A 260 0.96 12.61 24.97
C ARG A 260 1.37 13.92 25.68
N SER A 261 0.63 15.00 25.45
CA SER A 261 0.89 16.29 26.12
C SER A 261 0.81 16.22 27.66
N GLN A 262 0.17 15.18 28.20
CA GLN A 262 -0.01 14.94 29.63
C GLN A 262 0.57 13.60 30.10
N ASP A 263 1.35 12.91 29.23
CA ASP A 263 1.95 11.59 29.50
C ASP A 263 0.90 10.51 29.92
N ILE A 264 -0.31 10.64 29.40
CA ILE A 264 -1.38 9.69 29.68
C ILE A 264 -1.36 8.55 28.67
N ASN A 265 -1.26 7.32 29.16
CA ASN A 265 -1.45 6.08 28.41
C ASN A 265 -2.27 5.10 29.25
N GLY A 266 -3.55 5.01 28.96
CA GLY A 266 -4.50 4.13 29.66
C GLY A 266 -4.97 3.00 28.76
N PHE A 267 -4.71 1.76 29.16
CA PHE A 267 -5.21 0.57 28.43
C PHE A 267 -6.43 -0.01 29.12
N THR A 268 -7.40 -0.42 28.32
CA THR A 268 -8.56 -1.17 28.78
C THR A 268 -8.86 -2.33 27.86
N LYS A 269 -9.39 -3.42 28.42
CA LYS A 269 -9.91 -4.52 27.62
C LYS A 269 -11.30 -4.16 27.13
N TRP A 270 -11.54 -4.40 25.85
CA TRP A 270 -12.87 -4.29 25.26
C TRP A 270 -13.36 -5.68 24.86
N ILE A 271 -14.56 -6.00 25.26
CA ILE A 271 -15.21 -7.28 24.98
C ILE A 271 -16.58 -6.96 24.41
N ASN A 272 -16.82 -7.35 23.17
CA ASN A 272 -18.13 -7.25 22.54
C ASN A 272 -19.00 -8.44 22.96
N GLY A 273 -20.21 -8.15 23.45
CA GLY A 273 -21.19 -9.17 23.81
C GLY A 273 -20.81 -9.98 25.05
N ASP A 274 -21.57 -11.06 25.31
CA ASP A 274 -21.37 -11.95 26.44
C ASP A 274 -20.31 -13.00 26.13
N THR A 275 -19.15 -12.91 26.78
CA THR A 275 -18.06 -13.90 26.67
C THR A 275 -18.40 -15.27 27.19
N ASN A 276 -19.45 -15.39 28.03
CA ASN A 276 -19.98 -16.65 28.50
C ASN A 276 -21.08 -17.21 27.59
N SER A 277 -21.44 -16.49 26.54
CA SER A 277 -22.40 -16.97 25.56
C SER A 277 -21.83 -18.17 24.79
N ALA A 278 -22.67 -19.12 24.46
CA ALA A 278 -22.33 -20.17 23.50
C ALA A 278 -21.97 -19.62 22.11
N TYR A 279 -22.28 -18.33 21.89
CA TYR A 279 -22.09 -17.65 20.60
C TYR A 279 -21.38 -16.29 20.79
N PRO A 280 -20.08 -16.29 21.10
CA PRO A 280 -19.33 -15.06 21.34
C PRO A 280 -19.33 -14.17 20.10
N LEU A 281 -19.32 -12.87 20.34
CA LEU A 281 -19.10 -11.85 19.32
C LEU A 281 -17.62 -11.51 19.31
N ASN A 282 -16.94 -11.78 18.19
CA ASN A 282 -15.53 -11.52 18.02
C ASN A 282 -15.35 -10.36 17.07
N THR A 283 -14.55 -9.36 17.43
CA THR A 283 -14.10 -8.32 16.51
C THR A 283 -13.04 -8.90 15.59
N VAL A 284 -13.17 -8.65 14.29
CA VAL A 284 -12.27 -9.17 13.24
C VAL A 284 -11.41 -8.08 12.65
N SER A 285 -11.96 -6.89 12.52
CA SER A 285 -11.27 -5.74 11.91
C SER A 285 -11.84 -4.44 12.43
N VAL A 286 -11.03 -3.40 12.36
CA VAL A 286 -11.38 -2.03 12.75
C VAL A 286 -10.93 -1.06 11.67
N SER A 287 -11.73 -0.06 11.37
CA SER A 287 -11.38 1.00 10.43
C SER A 287 -11.90 2.35 10.92
N VAL A 288 -11.13 3.39 10.66
CA VAL A 288 -11.54 4.76 10.97
C VAL A 288 -11.67 5.55 9.66
N VAL A 289 -12.87 6.06 9.43
CA VAL A 289 -13.19 6.85 8.22
C VAL A 289 -13.83 8.16 8.65
N ASN A 290 -13.24 9.28 8.27
CA ASN A 290 -13.73 10.63 8.65
C ASN A 290 -13.90 10.80 10.16
N ASN A 291 -13.00 10.24 10.96
CA ASN A 291 -13.07 10.22 12.42
C ASN A 291 -14.26 9.46 13.01
N ASP A 292 -14.90 8.62 12.23
CA ASP A 292 -15.89 7.63 12.69
C ASP A 292 -15.21 6.26 12.73
N LEU A 293 -15.37 5.54 13.84
CA LEU A 293 -14.84 4.19 14.03
C LEU A 293 -15.86 3.15 13.60
N PHE A 294 -15.44 2.24 12.74
CA PHE A 294 -16.21 1.08 12.31
C PHE A 294 -15.54 -0.21 12.73
N LEU A 295 -16.32 -1.14 13.24
CA LEU A 295 -15.90 -2.46 13.65
C LEU A 295 -16.56 -3.50 12.76
N VAL A 296 -15.81 -4.50 12.35
CA VAL A 296 -16.34 -5.72 11.74
C VAL A 296 -16.40 -6.80 12.82
N ASN A 297 -17.61 -7.21 13.19
CA ASN A 297 -17.84 -8.22 14.19
C ASN A 297 -18.31 -9.52 13.54
N LYS A 298 -17.79 -10.64 14.05
CA LYS A 298 -18.12 -12.00 13.62
C LYS A 298 -18.88 -12.70 14.75
N ARG A 299 -20.05 -13.22 14.44
CA ARG A 299 -20.83 -14.10 15.33
C ARG A 299 -21.01 -15.45 14.67
N THR A 300 -20.62 -16.51 15.37
CA THR A 300 -20.81 -17.88 14.91
C THR A 300 -21.81 -18.56 15.79
N THR A 301 -22.92 -19.01 15.21
CA THR A 301 -23.93 -19.88 15.85
C THR A 301 -23.71 -21.33 15.42
N ASP A 302 -24.48 -22.28 15.96
CA ASP A 302 -24.34 -23.70 15.59
C ASP A 302 -24.45 -23.97 14.08
N THR A 303 -25.18 -23.13 13.37
CA THR A 303 -25.52 -23.35 11.95
C THR A 303 -24.99 -22.29 11.00
N THR A 304 -24.68 -21.10 11.50
CA THR A 304 -24.33 -19.96 10.65
C THR A 304 -23.25 -19.09 11.25
N THR A 305 -22.43 -18.50 10.38
CA THR A 305 -21.52 -17.41 10.72
C THR A 305 -21.99 -16.14 10.03
N THR A 306 -22.21 -15.09 10.81
CA THR A 306 -22.61 -13.78 10.32
C THR A 306 -21.54 -12.74 10.63
N TYR A 307 -21.37 -11.80 9.70
CA TYR A 307 -20.52 -10.64 9.91
C TYR A 307 -21.39 -9.39 9.87
N THR A 308 -21.16 -8.51 10.83
CA THR A 308 -21.84 -7.22 10.93
C THR A 308 -20.80 -6.09 10.88
N VAL A 309 -21.14 -5.00 10.22
CA VAL A 309 -20.37 -3.76 10.29
C VAL A 309 -21.10 -2.84 11.24
N GLU A 310 -20.43 -2.45 12.30
CA GLU A 310 -20.99 -1.64 13.38
C GLU A 310 -20.19 -0.33 13.48
N LYS A 311 -20.90 0.78 13.66
CA LYS A 311 -20.29 2.07 13.93
C LYS A 311 -20.21 2.26 15.44
N TRP A 312 -19.04 2.66 15.94
CA TRP A 312 -18.89 3.10 17.32
C TRP A 312 -19.56 4.46 17.50
N ASP A 313 -20.40 4.57 18.52
CA ASP A 313 -21.08 5.81 18.88
C ASP A 313 -20.95 6.04 20.38
N PHE A 314 -20.34 7.15 20.77
CA PHE A 314 -20.11 7.48 22.18
C PHE A 314 -21.38 7.91 22.91
N ASP A 315 -22.44 8.27 22.18
CA ASP A 315 -23.72 8.71 22.77
C ASP A 315 -24.61 7.52 23.15
N TYR A 316 -24.32 6.33 22.63
CA TYR A 316 -25.11 5.11 22.88
C TYR A 316 -24.27 4.05 23.58
N LEU A 317 -24.59 3.84 24.88
CA LEU A 317 -23.92 2.84 25.71
C LEU A 317 -24.59 1.46 25.57
N MET A 318 -24.71 0.95 24.35
CA MET A 318 -25.36 -0.31 24.03
C MET A 318 -24.54 -1.13 23.07
N ASP A 319 -24.38 -2.41 23.37
CA ASP A 319 -23.75 -3.35 22.45
C ASP A 319 -24.69 -3.71 21.29
N SER A 320 -24.18 -3.65 20.08
CA SER A 320 -24.85 -4.14 18.85
C SER A 320 -26.30 -3.67 18.72
N SER A 321 -26.54 -2.37 18.90
CA SER A 321 -27.86 -1.78 18.77
C SER A 321 -28.14 -1.28 17.37
N VAL A 322 -29.39 -1.28 16.97
CA VAL A 322 -29.85 -0.68 15.71
C VAL A 322 -30.62 0.60 16.04
N ARG A 323 -30.15 1.74 15.51
CA ARG A 323 -30.90 2.99 15.59
C ARG A 323 -32.04 2.94 14.58
N LEU A 324 -33.26 3.07 15.06
CA LEU A 324 -34.44 3.17 14.22
C LEU A 324 -34.89 4.62 14.14
N GLU A 325 -34.93 5.14 12.93
CA GLU A 325 -35.39 6.52 12.68
C GLU A 325 -36.92 6.63 12.54
N THR A 326 -37.62 5.48 12.43
CA THR A 326 -39.06 5.40 12.28
C THR A 326 -39.70 4.55 13.37
N SER A 327 -40.99 4.78 13.67
CA SER A 327 -41.73 4.00 14.65
C SER A 327 -41.80 2.52 14.27
N LEU A 328 -41.35 1.65 15.17
CA LEU A 328 -41.48 0.20 15.06
C LEU A 328 -42.90 -0.24 15.24
N SER A 329 -43.38 -1.11 14.37
CA SER A 329 -44.61 -1.87 14.58
C SER A 329 -44.26 -3.24 15.14
N ILE A 330 -44.78 -3.58 16.30
CA ILE A 330 -44.69 -4.95 16.84
C ILE A 330 -45.82 -5.74 16.21
N ILE A 331 -45.48 -6.73 15.38
CA ILE A 331 -46.45 -7.67 14.80
C ILE A 331 -46.25 -9.01 15.50
N GLY A 332 -47.16 -9.35 16.36
CA GLY A 332 -47.01 -10.54 17.23
C GLY A 332 -45.97 -10.31 18.34
N ASN A 333 -45.18 -11.35 18.64
CA ASN A 333 -44.10 -11.28 19.65
C ASN A 333 -42.72 -11.04 19.02
N ASN A 334 -42.64 -10.68 17.73
CA ASN A 334 -41.40 -10.47 17.03
C ASN A 334 -41.27 -9.00 16.56
N LEU A 335 -40.10 -8.46 16.70
CA LEU A 335 -39.68 -7.20 16.10
C LEU A 335 -39.25 -7.47 14.64
N TYR A 336 -39.85 -6.76 13.70
CA TYR A 336 -39.45 -6.77 12.27
C TYR A 336 -39.00 -5.39 11.84
#